data_43e0e935a4a2a2dbc88a7284642fcf63
#
_entry.id   43e0e935a4a2a2dbc88a7284642fcf63
#
_cell.length_a   1.000
_cell.length_b   1.000
_cell.length_c   1.000
_cell.angle_alpha   90.00
_cell.angle_beta   90.00
_cell.angle_gamma   90.00
#
_symmetry.space_group_name_H-M   'P 1'
#
loop_
_entity.id
_entity.type
_entity.pdbx_description
1 polymer ?
#
loop_
_entity_poly.entity_id
_entity_poly.type
_entity_poly.pdbx_seq_one_letter_code
_entity_poly.pdbx_strand_id
1 'polypeptide(L)'
;AALPDARERLLSDPKESAEHATITDLIRNDLSRFCTEVTVTRYRYLDELQTHRGPLLQMSSEIRGRLPEDYAEHLGDWFFSLLPAGSITGAPKCRTMQIIQEAEGYERGFYTGVAGFFDGHNLDSAVLIRFLEQLPDGSKVFKSGGGITFRSEVKSEYEEMKQKAYVPLY
;
A
#
# COMPACT_ATOMS: atom_id res chain seq x y z
N ALA A 1 -5.61 -11.34 -20.69
CA ALA A 1 -5.10 -10.92 -22.00
C ALA A 1 -4.60 -9.49 -21.84
N ALA A 2 -3.35 -9.25 -22.23
CA ALA A 2 -2.82 -7.89 -22.24
C ALA A 2 -3.69 -7.07 -23.20
N LEU A 3 -4.36 -6.04 -22.69
CA LEU A 3 -5.05 -5.09 -23.54
C LEU A 3 -3.98 -4.33 -24.33
N PRO A 4 -4.09 -4.22 -25.64
CA PRO A 4 -3.31 -3.23 -26.38
C PRO A 4 -3.51 -1.89 -25.65
N ASP A 5 -2.50 -1.10 -25.52
CA ASP A 5 -2.54 0.23 -24.86
C ASP A 5 -2.73 0.23 -23.31
N ALA A 6 -2.65 -0.94 -22.64
CA ALA A 6 -2.81 -1.01 -21.18
C ALA A 6 -1.82 -0.09 -20.43
N ARG A 7 -0.58 0.02 -20.94
CA ARG A 7 0.46 0.90 -20.38
C ARG A 7 0.08 2.38 -20.50
N GLU A 8 -0.35 2.78 -21.69
CA GLU A 8 -0.74 4.16 -21.96
C GLU A 8 -1.99 4.55 -21.17
N ARG A 9 -2.99 3.68 -21.12
CA ARG A 9 -4.21 3.89 -20.34
C ARG A 9 -3.90 4.07 -18.86
N LEU A 10 -3.05 3.22 -18.27
CA LEU A 10 -2.70 3.32 -16.86
C LEU A 10 -1.92 4.62 -16.56
N LEU A 11 -1.01 5.03 -17.43
CA LEU A 11 -0.23 6.25 -17.25
C LEU A 11 -1.04 7.53 -17.48
N SER A 12 -2.05 7.48 -18.34
CA SER A 12 -2.89 8.64 -18.69
C SER A 12 -4.15 8.78 -17.81
N ASP A 13 -4.45 7.79 -16.96
CA ASP A 13 -5.62 7.86 -16.08
C ASP A 13 -5.48 9.00 -15.05
N PRO A 14 -6.39 9.99 -15.05
CA PRO A 14 -6.28 11.15 -14.14
C PRO A 14 -6.55 10.78 -12.67
N LYS A 15 -7.42 9.78 -12.41
CA LYS A 15 -7.72 9.32 -11.04
C LYS A 15 -6.48 8.64 -10.47
N GLU A 16 -5.97 7.63 -11.15
CA GLU A 16 -4.77 6.90 -10.74
C GLU A 16 -3.56 7.84 -10.58
N SER A 17 -3.42 8.81 -11.48
CA SER A 17 -2.35 9.81 -11.40
C SER A 17 -2.42 10.68 -10.15
N ALA A 18 -3.62 11.15 -9.81
CA ALA A 18 -3.83 11.99 -8.63
C ALA A 18 -3.65 11.22 -7.33
N GLU A 19 -4.18 10.00 -7.25
CA GLU A 19 -4.02 9.12 -6.09
C GLU A 19 -2.54 8.77 -5.87
N HIS A 20 -1.84 8.38 -6.93
CA HIS A 20 -0.43 8.05 -6.88
C HIS A 20 0.45 9.23 -6.44
N ALA A 21 0.18 10.43 -6.96
CA ALA A 21 0.88 11.65 -6.56
C ALA A 21 0.67 11.96 -5.06
N THR A 22 -0.56 11.84 -4.58
CA THR A 22 -0.91 12.08 -3.18
C THR A 22 -0.19 11.10 -2.25
N ILE A 23 -0.19 9.80 -2.58
CA ILE A 23 0.49 8.79 -1.77
C ILE A 23 2.01 8.97 -1.80
N THR A 24 2.57 9.30 -2.97
CA THR A 24 4.03 9.57 -3.10
C THR A 24 4.45 10.73 -2.21
N ASP A 25 3.69 11.82 -2.22
CA ASP A 25 3.99 13.00 -1.38
C ASP A 25 3.82 12.68 0.11
N LEU A 26 2.80 11.92 0.48
CA LEU A 26 2.56 11.50 1.86
C LEU A 26 3.72 10.64 2.39
N ILE A 27 4.18 9.66 1.63
CA ILE A 27 5.31 8.80 2.04
C ILE A 27 6.61 9.61 2.11
N ARG A 28 6.83 10.52 1.14
CA ARG A 28 7.98 11.42 1.17
C ARG A 28 7.99 12.28 2.44
N ASN A 29 6.83 12.83 2.80
CA ASN A 29 6.67 13.62 4.01
C ASN A 29 6.89 12.78 5.29
N ASP A 30 6.37 11.55 5.34
CA ASP A 30 6.59 10.64 6.46
C ASP A 30 8.08 10.33 6.66
N LEU A 31 8.80 10.00 5.59
CA LEU A 31 10.24 9.76 5.64
C LEU A 31 11.04 11.00 6.05
N SER A 32 10.61 12.20 5.66
CA SER A 32 11.30 13.46 5.98
C SER A 32 11.27 13.80 7.48
N ARG A 33 10.51 13.07 8.29
CA ARG A 33 10.47 13.28 9.74
C ARG A 33 11.74 12.81 10.46
N PHE A 34 12.48 11.88 9.87
CA PHE A 34 13.69 11.31 10.46
C PHE A 34 14.81 11.05 9.44
N CYS A 35 14.51 11.03 8.15
CA CYS A 35 15.51 10.91 7.09
C CYS A 35 15.97 12.26 6.58
N THR A 36 17.21 12.32 6.13
CA THR A 36 17.74 13.41 5.31
C THR A 36 17.73 13.01 3.83
N GLU A 37 17.90 13.97 2.92
CA GLU A 37 18.02 13.73 1.47
C GLU A 37 16.86 12.90 0.90
N VAL A 38 15.63 13.16 1.35
CA VAL A 38 14.47 12.41 0.87
C VAL A 38 14.15 12.79 -0.56
N THR A 39 14.23 11.82 -1.48
CA THR A 39 14.05 12.02 -2.91
C THR A 39 13.17 10.93 -3.53
N VAL A 40 12.44 11.28 -4.60
CA VAL A 40 11.75 10.31 -5.45
C VAL A 40 12.72 9.94 -6.58
N THR A 41 13.32 8.77 -6.47
CA THR A 41 14.36 8.31 -7.40
C THR A 41 13.79 7.76 -8.70
N ARG A 42 12.61 7.18 -8.64
CA ARG A 42 11.84 6.73 -9.80
C ARG A 42 10.37 7.06 -9.59
N TYR A 43 9.76 7.75 -10.53
CA TYR A 43 8.37 8.18 -10.42
C TYR A 43 7.49 7.54 -11.47
N ARG A 44 6.37 6.92 -11.04
CA ARG A 44 5.34 6.32 -11.90
C ARG A 44 5.90 5.37 -12.97
N TYR A 45 6.82 4.50 -12.59
CA TYR A 45 7.26 3.44 -13.48
C TYR A 45 6.30 2.24 -13.42
N LEU A 46 6.31 1.46 -14.49
CA LEU A 46 5.43 0.29 -14.62
C LEU A 46 6.23 -0.99 -14.41
N ASP A 47 5.80 -1.77 -13.43
CA ASP A 47 6.22 -3.14 -13.23
C ASP A 47 5.24 -4.09 -13.91
N GLU A 48 5.76 -5.10 -14.56
CA GLU A 48 4.97 -6.18 -15.14
C GLU A 48 5.12 -7.45 -14.29
N LEU A 49 4.04 -7.79 -13.60
CA LEU A 49 3.98 -8.95 -12.73
C LEU A 49 3.38 -10.13 -13.48
N GLN A 50 4.07 -11.27 -13.48
CA GLN A 50 3.52 -12.49 -14.06
C GLN A 50 2.60 -13.16 -13.04
N THR A 51 1.36 -13.39 -13.43
CA THR A 51 0.37 -14.09 -12.61
C THR A 51 -0.17 -15.30 -13.36
N HIS A 52 -0.78 -16.26 -12.67
CA HIS A 52 -1.39 -17.42 -13.30
C HIS A 52 -2.60 -17.03 -14.20
N ARG A 53 -3.12 -15.81 -14.10
CA ARG A 53 -4.19 -15.26 -14.98
C ARG A 53 -3.63 -14.41 -16.11
N GLY A 54 -2.30 -14.32 -16.23
CA GLY A 54 -1.60 -13.51 -17.21
C GLY A 54 -0.85 -12.32 -16.59
N PRO A 55 -0.20 -11.50 -17.42
CA PRO A 55 0.55 -10.35 -16.95
C PRO A 55 -0.37 -9.29 -16.33
N LEU A 56 0.11 -8.70 -15.23
CA LEU A 56 -0.50 -7.58 -14.52
C LEU A 56 0.47 -6.40 -14.52
N LEU A 57 -0.01 -5.23 -14.91
CA LEU A 57 0.76 -3.99 -14.80
C LEU A 57 0.49 -3.35 -13.45
N GLN A 58 1.55 -2.92 -12.79
CA GLN A 58 1.49 -2.15 -11.55
C GLN A 58 2.28 -0.87 -11.72
N MET A 59 1.67 0.27 -11.33
CA MET A 59 2.37 1.55 -11.29
C MET A 59 3.01 1.73 -9.93
N SER A 60 4.32 2.01 -9.93
CA SER A 60 5.13 2.11 -8.72
C SER A 60 5.93 3.41 -8.72
N SER A 61 6.33 3.87 -7.54
CA SER A 61 7.37 4.89 -7.36
C SER A 61 8.34 4.44 -6.28
N GLU A 62 9.58 4.86 -6.42
CA GLU A 62 10.63 4.59 -5.46
C GLU A 62 11.01 5.89 -4.76
N ILE A 63 10.94 5.87 -3.43
CA ILE A 63 11.29 7.01 -2.58
C ILE A 63 12.41 6.55 -1.66
N ARG A 64 13.48 7.33 -1.60
CA ARG A 64 14.64 7.06 -0.75
C ARG A 64 14.88 8.21 0.20
N GLY A 65 15.34 7.87 1.40
CA GLY A 65 15.86 8.83 2.37
C GLY A 65 17.11 8.25 3.03
N ARG A 66 18.01 9.11 3.45
CA ARG A 66 19.19 8.71 4.19
C ARG A 66 18.85 8.68 5.68
N LEU A 67 19.03 7.52 6.30
CA LEU A 67 18.90 7.38 7.75
C LEU A 67 20.10 8.05 8.46
N PRO A 68 19.91 8.58 9.68
CA PRO A 68 21.01 9.05 10.53
C PRO A 68 21.98 7.92 10.90
N GLU A 69 23.19 8.26 11.37
CA GLU A 69 24.23 7.26 11.71
C GLU A 69 23.82 6.37 12.88
N ASP A 70 23.02 6.89 13.81
CA ASP A 70 22.48 6.18 14.98
C ASP A 70 21.20 5.38 14.70
N TYR A 71 20.88 5.14 13.42
CA TYR A 71 19.62 4.54 13.01
C TYR A 71 19.29 3.21 13.71
N ALA A 72 20.31 2.41 14.02
CA ALA A 72 20.12 1.10 14.62
C ALA A 72 19.52 1.18 16.04
N GLU A 73 19.83 2.26 16.79
CA GLU A 73 19.31 2.47 18.13
C GLU A 73 17.86 2.94 18.14
N HIS A 74 17.38 3.54 17.02
CA HIS A 74 16.07 4.15 16.88
C HIS A 74 15.18 3.51 15.83
N LEU A 75 15.61 2.39 15.24
CA LEU A 75 14.91 1.75 14.12
C LEU A 75 13.44 1.45 14.45
N GLY A 76 13.16 0.99 15.66
CA GLY A 76 11.80 0.71 16.11
C GLY A 76 10.94 1.97 16.16
N ASP A 77 11.44 3.04 16.75
CA ASP A 77 10.71 4.30 16.89
C ASP A 77 10.39 4.92 15.53
N TRP A 78 11.34 4.92 14.62
CA TRP A 78 11.13 5.43 13.26
C TRP A 78 10.16 4.56 12.48
N PHE A 79 10.32 3.24 12.55
CA PHE A 79 9.39 2.33 11.92
C PHE A 79 7.95 2.54 12.41
N PHE A 80 7.74 2.61 13.73
CA PHE A 80 6.42 2.89 14.30
C PHE A 80 5.90 4.28 13.95
N SER A 81 6.78 5.27 13.76
CA SER A 81 6.35 6.62 13.34
C SER A 81 5.78 6.68 11.92
N LEU A 82 6.11 5.70 11.07
CA LEU A 82 5.53 5.57 9.73
C LEU A 82 4.12 4.97 9.76
N LEU A 83 3.76 4.29 10.86
CA LEU A 83 2.50 3.58 10.98
C LEU A 83 1.38 4.47 11.54
N PRO A 84 0.14 4.18 11.17
CA PRO A 84 -0.25 3.28 10.10
C PRO A 84 0.22 3.79 8.73
N ALA A 85 0.44 2.86 7.81
CA ALA A 85 0.98 3.18 6.49
C ALA A 85 0.13 4.22 5.75
N GLY A 86 0.75 5.26 5.22
CA GLY A 86 0.06 6.36 4.54
C GLY A 86 -0.72 5.91 3.31
N SER A 87 -0.23 4.87 2.61
CA SER A 87 -0.94 4.25 1.48
C SER A 87 -2.27 3.58 1.86
N ILE A 88 -2.47 3.28 3.15
CA ILE A 88 -3.71 2.70 3.67
C ILE A 88 -4.65 3.77 4.20
N THR A 89 -4.10 4.73 4.92
CA THR A 89 -4.92 5.74 5.60
C THR A 89 -5.23 6.94 4.72
N GLY A 90 -4.37 7.29 3.79
CA GLY A 90 -4.44 8.58 3.12
C GLY A 90 -4.08 9.74 4.06
N ALA A 91 -4.43 10.94 3.69
CA ALA A 91 -4.16 12.17 4.45
C ALA A 91 -5.45 12.98 4.68
N PRO A 92 -5.60 13.61 5.88
CA PRO A 92 -4.77 13.53 7.09
C PRO A 92 -4.98 12.21 7.85
N LYS A 93 -3.90 11.51 8.20
CA LYS A 93 -3.96 10.16 8.79
C LYS A 93 -4.93 10.02 9.97
N CYS A 94 -4.86 10.91 10.97
CA CYS A 94 -5.71 10.81 12.17
C CYS A 94 -7.21 10.88 11.83
N ARG A 95 -7.60 11.79 10.95
CA ARG A 95 -9.03 11.94 10.57
C ARG A 95 -9.52 10.75 9.76
N THR A 96 -8.72 10.29 8.82
CA THR A 96 -9.08 9.16 7.97
C THR A 96 -9.20 7.86 8.77
N MET A 97 -8.31 7.65 9.73
CA MET A 97 -8.43 6.50 10.64
C MET A 97 -9.72 6.50 11.45
N GLN A 98 -10.14 7.65 11.97
CA GLN A 98 -11.43 7.77 12.67
C GLN A 98 -12.59 7.40 11.75
N ILE A 99 -12.59 7.93 10.52
CA ILE A 99 -13.63 7.63 9.53
C ILE A 99 -13.66 6.13 9.21
N ILE A 100 -12.49 5.50 9.01
CA ILE A 100 -12.38 4.07 8.75
C ILE A 100 -12.98 3.27 9.91
N GLN A 101 -12.61 3.59 11.13
CA GLN A 101 -13.10 2.91 12.33
C GLN A 101 -14.62 3.06 12.49
N GLU A 102 -15.15 4.26 12.27
CA GLU A 102 -16.59 4.53 12.32
C GLU A 102 -17.37 3.79 11.22
N ALA A 103 -16.79 3.73 9.99
CA ALA A 103 -17.46 3.15 8.83
C ALA A 103 -17.45 1.61 8.83
N GLU A 104 -16.36 1.00 9.27
CA GLU A 104 -16.20 -0.47 9.20
C GLU A 104 -16.86 -1.20 10.38
N GLY A 105 -16.80 -0.65 11.57
CA GLY A 105 -17.45 -1.22 12.76
C GLY A 105 -16.89 -2.59 13.21
N TYR A 106 -15.69 -2.96 12.75
CA TYR A 106 -14.98 -4.18 13.16
C TYR A 106 -13.48 -3.95 13.29
N GLU A 107 -12.80 -4.85 13.99
CA GLU A 107 -11.34 -4.79 14.10
C GLU A 107 -10.67 -5.51 12.95
N ARG A 108 -9.74 -4.80 12.30
CA ARG A 108 -8.99 -5.31 11.13
C ARG A 108 -8.02 -6.44 11.46
N GLY A 109 -7.55 -6.54 12.72
CA GLY A 109 -6.51 -7.48 13.11
C GLY A 109 -5.21 -7.21 12.34
N PHE A 110 -4.70 -8.22 11.66
CA PHE A 110 -3.50 -8.08 10.82
C PHE A 110 -3.73 -7.32 9.50
N TYR A 111 -4.98 -7.17 9.08
CA TYR A 111 -5.29 -6.51 7.82
C TYR A 111 -4.89 -5.04 7.86
N THR A 112 -4.12 -4.60 6.86
CA THR A 112 -3.48 -3.27 6.78
C THR A 112 -2.41 -2.98 7.83
N GLY A 113 -2.04 -3.98 8.62
CA GLY A 113 -0.83 -3.95 9.43
C GLY A 113 0.43 -4.11 8.59
N VAL A 114 1.54 -4.33 9.23
CA VAL A 114 2.84 -4.54 8.58
C VAL A 114 3.49 -5.80 9.10
N ALA A 115 4.10 -6.56 8.20
CA ALA A 115 4.99 -7.67 8.56
C ALA A 115 6.33 -7.48 7.85
N GLY A 116 7.38 -8.00 8.46
CA GLY A 116 8.72 -7.88 7.91
C GLY A 116 9.69 -8.90 8.48
N PHE A 117 10.85 -8.92 7.88
CA PHE A 117 12.00 -9.69 8.31
C PHE A 117 13.16 -8.75 8.63
N PHE A 118 13.74 -8.93 9.80
CA PHE A 118 14.90 -8.17 10.25
C PHE A 118 16.07 -9.15 10.48
N ASP A 119 17.19 -8.93 9.79
CA ASP A 119 18.39 -9.77 9.86
C ASP A 119 19.44 -9.28 10.88
N GLY A 120 19.10 -8.25 11.65
CA GLY A 120 20.01 -7.59 12.59
C GLY A 120 20.62 -6.28 12.04
N HIS A 121 20.52 -6.04 10.73
CA HIS A 121 21.00 -4.84 10.05
C HIS A 121 19.97 -4.26 9.09
N ASN A 122 19.32 -5.11 8.32
CA ASN A 122 18.34 -4.72 7.31
C ASN A 122 16.94 -5.13 7.74
N LEU A 123 15.98 -4.26 7.50
CA LEU A 123 14.56 -4.53 7.65
C LEU A 123 13.90 -4.54 6.28
N ASP A 124 13.34 -5.68 5.88
CA ASP A 124 12.45 -5.79 4.74
C ASP A 124 11.02 -5.96 5.26
N SER A 125 10.11 -5.09 4.83
CA SER A 125 8.74 -5.08 5.35
C SER A 125 7.73 -4.68 4.31
N ALA A 126 6.51 -5.17 4.47
CA ALA A 126 5.40 -4.85 3.59
C ALA A 126 4.09 -4.67 4.36
N VAL A 127 3.19 -3.89 3.77
CA VAL A 127 1.82 -3.75 4.27
C VAL A 127 1.04 -5.03 3.96
N LEU A 128 0.34 -5.56 4.95
CA LEU A 128 -0.46 -6.77 4.84
C LEU A 128 -1.80 -6.47 4.17
N ILE A 129 -1.83 -6.66 2.85
CA ILE A 129 -3.04 -6.57 2.03
C ILE A 129 -3.15 -7.82 1.14
N ARG A 130 -4.38 -8.18 0.74
CA ARG A 130 -4.62 -9.32 -0.18
C ARG A 130 -4.01 -10.63 0.31
N PHE A 131 -4.28 -10.98 1.55
CA PHE A 131 -3.79 -12.22 2.15
C PHE A 131 -4.92 -13.08 2.69
N LEU A 132 -4.57 -14.34 2.94
CA LEU A 132 -5.46 -15.32 3.52
C LEU A 132 -5.12 -15.47 5.00
N GLU A 133 -6.06 -15.12 5.86
CA GLU A 133 -5.96 -15.31 7.31
C GLU A 133 -6.60 -16.64 7.72
N GLN A 134 -5.88 -17.43 8.48
CA GLN A 134 -6.43 -18.63 9.12
C GLN A 134 -6.86 -18.29 10.54
N LEU A 135 -8.13 -18.47 10.81
CA LEU A 135 -8.71 -18.23 12.13
C LEU A 135 -8.47 -19.40 13.09
N PRO A 136 -8.62 -19.21 14.42
CA PRO A 136 -8.40 -20.27 15.41
C PRO A 136 -9.29 -21.50 15.22
N ASP A 137 -10.47 -21.36 14.65
CA ASP A 137 -11.41 -22.44 14.32
C ASP A 137 -11.03 -23.22 13.04
N GLY A 138 -9.91 -22.84 12.40
CA GLY A 138 -9.43 -23.42 11.14
C GLY A 138 -10.08 -22.85 9.89
N SER A 139 -11.06 -21.99 10.01
CA SER A 139 -11.64 -21.28 8.85
C SER A 139 -10.63 -20.31 8.24
N LYS A 140 -10.83 -19.96 6.97
CA LYS A 140 -9.95 -19.06 6.24
C LYS A 140 -10.72 -17.88 5.70
N VAL A 141 -10.18 -16.69 5.94
CA VAL A 141 -10.76 -15.42 5.46
C VAL A 141 -9.77 -14.72 4.55
N PHE A 142 -10.21 -14.38 3.35
CA PHE A 142 -9.42 -13.56 2.44
C PHE A 142 -9.66 -12.09 2.73
N LYS A 143 -8.60 -11.35 3.02
CA LYS A 143 -8.63 -9.92 3.33
C LYS A 143 -8.27 -9.10 2.09
N SER A 144 -9.22 -8.28 1.63
CA SER A 144 -9.03 -7.38 0.49
C SER A 144 -9.83 -6.10 0.68
N GLY A 145 -9.41 -5.03 0.02
CA GLY A 145 -10.10 -3.74 0.03
C GLY A 145 -9.55 -2.79 -1.03
N GLY A 146 -10.15 -1.62 -1.11
CA GLY A 146 -9.77 -0.55 -2.02
C GLY A 146 -9.65 0.79 -1.29
N GLY A 147 -9.03 1.78 -1.96
CA GLY A 147 -8.98 3.15 -1.51
C GLY A 147 -10.26 3.88 -1.92
N ILE A 148 -10.90 4.55 -0.97
CA ILE A 148 -12.10 5.35 -1.24
C ILE A 148 -11.74 6.82 -1.20
N THR A 149 -12.02 7.53 -2.28
CA THR A 149 -11.83 8.99 -2.40
C THR A 149 -13.15 9.67 -2.76
N PHE A 150 -13.16 10.99 -2.76
CA PHE A 150 -14.36 11.75 -3.16
C PHE A 150 -14.76 11.56 -4.64
N ARG A 151 -13.87 11.01 -5.46
CA ARG A 151 -14.12 10.66 -6.86
C ARG A 151 -14.53 9.21 -7.07
N SER A 152 -14.55 8.42 -6.00
CA SER A 152 -14.87 7.00 -6.08
C SER A 152 -16.35 6.78 -6.41
N GLU A 153 -16.58 5.92 -7.39
CA GLU A 153 -17.90 5.44 -7.76
C GLU A 153 -18.17 4.09 -7.10
N VAL A 154 -19.17 3.99 -6.24
CA VAL A 154 -19.44 2.82 -5.38
C VAL A 154 -19.41 1.50 -6.15
N LYS A 155 -20.07 1.44 -7.31
CA LYS A 155 -20.12 0.24 -8.13
C LYS A 155 -18.75 -0.14 -8.69
N SER A 156 -17.99 0.85 -9.13
CA SER A 156 -16.64 0.66 -9.69
C SER A 156 -15.69 0.14 -8.61
N GLU A 157 -15.67 0.75 -7.44
CA GLU A 157 -14.82 0.33 -6.31
C GLU A 157 -15.17 -1.08 -5.83
N TYR A 158 -16.46 -1.42 -5.80
CA TYR A 158 -16.90 -2.76 -5.44
C TYR A 158 -16.45 -3.83 -6.45
N GLU A 159 -16.54 -3.55 -7.74
CA GLU A 159 -16.05 -4.46 -8.78
C GLU A 159 -14.52 -4.59 -8.74
N GLU A 160 -13.80 -3.51 -8.49
CA GLU A 160 -12.36 -3.52 -8.30
C GLU A 160 -11.96 -4.39 -7.09
N MET A 161 -12.64 -4.22 -5.95
CA MET A 161 -12.41 -5.04 -4.76
C MET A 161 -12.62 -6.54 -5.06
N LYS A 162 -13.67 -6.90 -5.81
CA LYS A 162 -13.92 -8.29 -6.21
C LYS A 162 -12.82 -8.84 -7.12
N GLN A 163 -12.31 -8.03 -8.03
CA GLN A 163 -11.19 -8.43 -8.90
C GLN A 163 -9.89 -8.65 -8.11
N LYS A 164 -9.70 -7.88 -7.04
CA LYS A 164 -8.55 -8.03 -6.13
C LYS A 164 -8.66 -9.26 -5.22
N ALA A 165 -9.87 -9.78 -5.01
CA ALA A 165 -10.11 -10.99 -4.21
C ALA A 165 -9.74 -12.24 -5.04
N TYR A 166 -8.46 -12.56 -5.07
CA TYR A 166 -7.96 -13.68 -5.80
C TYR A 166 -6.83 -14.39 -5.03
N VAL A 167 -6.93 -15.71 -4.93
CA VAL A 167 -5.90 -16.55 -4.29
C VAL A 167 -5.09 -17.23 -5.39
N PRO A 168 -3.76 -17.07 -5.43
CA PRO A 168 -2.91 -17.81 -6.33
C PRO A 168 -2.91 -19.29 -5.90
N LEU A 169 -3.53 -20.14 -6.69
CA LEU A 169 -3.46 -21.59 -6.55
C LEU A 169 -2.43 -22.10 -7.56
N TYR A 170 -1.41 -22.75 -7.05
CA TYR A 170 -0.37 -23.44 -7.83
C TYR A 170 -0.68 -24.93 -7.94
#